data_7a9e9690a148ffa3afd356d93bc3eaaf
#
_entry.id   7a9e9690a148ffa3afd356d93bc3eaaf
#
_cell.length_a   1.000
_cell.length_b   1.000
_cell.length_c   1.000
_cell.angle_alpha   90.00
_cell.angle_beta   90.00
_cell.angle_gamma   90.00
#
_symmetry.space_group_name_H-M   'P 1'
#
loop_
_entity.id
_entity.type
_entity.pdbx_description
1 polymer ?
#
loop_
_entity_poly.entity_id
_entity_poly.type
_entity_poly.pdbx_seq_one_letter_code
_entity_poly.pdbx_strand_id
1 'polypeptide(L)'
;MKIFAIGMNYAAHNQELHGTLKRPNEPVIFTKADSAILNQGKPFFIPDHLGRIDYETELVVRICRLGKNIPVRFAHRYYDALTLGIDFTARDLQKKASEAGQPWTICKGFDGSAAIGEWVPKEKLLTDPEAVCEVSGMQRLHFHLDINGKTVQEGCTSDMLYNVDEIIAYISQFFTLKTGDILYTGTPAGVGPVHIDDHLEGWLEQRKVLEFNCK
;
A
#
# COMPACT_ATOMS: atom_id res chain seq x y z
N MET A 1 11.13 1.81 -13.23
CA MET A 1 10.29 2.31 -12.12
C MET A 1 10.58 1.44 -10.90
N LYS A 2 10.57 1.99 -9.69
CA LYS A 2 10.67 1.21 -8.46
C LYS A 2 9.32 1.19 -7.76
N ILE A 3 8.96 0.05 -7.15
CA ILE A 3 7.79 -0.09 -6.31
C ILE A 3 8.31 -0.38 -4.90
N PHE A 4 8.17 0.60 -4.02
CA PHE A 4 8.45 0.43 -2.60
C PHE A 4 7.16 0.06 -1.88
N ALA A 5 7.26 -0.76 -0.84
CA ALA A 5 6.16 -1.08 0.03
C ALA A 5 6.62 -1.11 1.49
N ILE A 6 5.71 -0.76 2.39
CA ILE A 6 5.98 -0.66 3.82
C ILE A 6 5.17 -1.71 4.57
N GLY A 7 5.88 -2.64 5.17
CA GLY A 7 5.28 -3.59 6.09
C GLY A 7 5.07 -3.01 7.49
N MET A 8 4.08 -3.57 8.22
CA MET A 8 3.87 -3.29 9.65
C MET A 8 3.56 -1.82 9.98
N ASN A 9 2.89 -1.08 9.10
CA ASN A 9 2.63 0.36 9.26
C ASN A 9 1.30 0.70 9.94
N TYR A 10 0.53 -0.30 10.39
CA TYR A 10 -0.72 -0.11 11.15
C TYR A 10 -0.70 -1.00 12.40
N ALA A 11 -0.91 -0.38 13.58
CA ALA A 11 -0.83 -1.11 14.84
C ALA A 11 -1.86 -2.24 14.96
N ALA A 12 -3.09 -2.01 14.50
CA ALA A 12 -4.15 -3.02 14.53
C ALA A 12 -3.81 -4.24 13.62
N HIS A 13 -3.22 -4.01 12.45
CA HIS A 13 -2.75 -5.07 11.56
C HIS A 13 -1.59 -5.86 12.19
N ASN A 14 -0.65 -5.17 12.85
CA ASN A 14 0.43 -5.82 13.57
C ASN A 14 -0.09 -6.72 14.69
N GLN A 15 -1.15 -6.29 15.39
CA GLN A 15 -1.82 -7.10 16.41
C GLN A 15 -2.49 -8.34 15.79
N GLU A 16 -3.14 -8.17 14.64
CA GLU A 16 -3.83 -9.24 13.92
C GLU A 16 -2.88 -10.36 13.47
N LEU A 17 -1.74 -10.02 12.87
CA LEU A 17 -0.82 -10.98 12.27
C LEU A 17 0.35 -11.41 13.19
N HIS A 18 0.79 -10.52 14.06
CA HIS A 18 2.02 -10.72 14.86
C HIS A 18 1.79 -10.70 16.36
N GLY A 19 0.53 -10.48 16.81
CA GLY A 19 0.19 -10.42 18.24
C GLY A 19 0.84 -9.25 18.99
N THR A 20 1.23 -8.18 18.29
CA THR A 20 1.90 -7.02 18.88
C THR A 20 1.36 -5.70 18.32
N LEU A 21 1.16 -4.72 19.22
CA LEU A 21 0.84 -3.34 18.85
C LEU A 21 2.10 -2.47 18.67
N LYS A 22 3.30 -3.05 18.81
CA LYS A 22 4.53 -2.27 18.75
C LYS A 22 4.73 -1.65 17.37
N ARG A 23 5.05 -0.34 17.39
CA ARG A 23 5.63 0.33 16.24
C ARG A 23 7.05 -0.22 16.02
N PRO A 24 7.41 -0.66 14.80
CA PRO A 24 8.80 -0.92 14.46
C PRO A 24 9.66 0.34 14.75
N ASN A 25 10.92 0.16 15.10
CA ASN A 25 11.82 1.30 15.34
C ASN A 25 12.05 2.13 14.05
N GLU A 26 11.94 1.49 12.90
CA GLU A 26 12.13 2.08 11.58
C GLU A 26 11.09 1.48 10.60
N PRO A 27 10.73 2.20 9.51
CA PRO A 27 9.88 1.64 8.46
C PRO A 27 10.44 0.33 7.89
N VAL A 28 9.63 -0.71 7.83
CA VAL A 28 10.01 -2.00 7.24
C VAL A 28 9.81 -1.94 5.73
N ILE A 29 10.89 -1.70 4.99
CA ILE A 29 10.84 -1.53 3.53
C ILE A 29 11.03 -2.87 2.83
N PHE A 30 10.20 -3.15 1.84
CA PHE A 30 10.47 -4.14 0.82
C PHE A 30 10.15 -3.55 -0.57
N THR A 31 10.51 -4.25 -1.62
CA THR A 31 10.27 -3.81 -3.00
C THR A 31 9.55 -4.89 -3.77
N LYS A 32 8.73 -4.46 -4.73
CA LYS A 32 8.17 -5.33 -5.75
C LYS A 32 8.85 -5.04 -7.09
N ALA A 33 8.94 -6.08 -7.94
CA ALA A 33 9.38 -5.90 -9.32
C ALA A 33 8.38 -5.02 -10.09
N ASP A 34 8.80 -4.38 -11.16
CA ASP A 34 7.90 -3.61 -12.03
C ASP A 34 6.89 -4.52 -12.76
N SER A 35 7.24 -5.79 -13.01
CA SER A 35 6.34 -6.82 -13.52
C SER A 35 5.20 -7.19 -12.53
N ALA A 36 5.35 -6.83 -11.25
CA ALA A 36 4.30 -7.03 -10.25
C ALA A 36 3.06 -6.15 -10.49
N ILE A 37 3.15 -5.11 -11.32
CA ILE A 37 2.01 -4.24 -11.58
C ILE A 37 0.91 -4.98 -12.31
N LEU A 38 -0.27 -5.00 -11.70
CA LEU A 38 -1.51 -5.36 -12.39
C LEU A 38 -1.98 -4.14 -13.18
N ASN A 39 -1.96 -4.25 -14.51
CA ASN A 39 -2.41 -3.18 -15.38
C ASN A 39 -3.90 -2.88 -15.16
N GLN A 40 -4.24 -1.60 -15.06
CA GLN A 40 -5.60 -1.12 -14.83
C GLN A 40 -6.61 -1.73 -15.83
N GLY A 41 -7.75 -2.16 -15.33
CA GLY A 41 -8.81 -2.81 -16.12
C GLY A 41 -8.52 -4.26 -16.52
N LYS A 42 -7.41 -4.85 -16.05
CA LYS A 42 -7.13 -6.27 -16.25
C LYS A 42 -7.54 -7.06 -15.01
N PRO A 43 -8.04 -8.30 -15.19
CA PRO A 43 -8.31 -9.18 -14.06
C PRO A 43 -7.01 -9.61 -13.38
N PHE A 44 -7.09 -9.85 -12.07
CA PHE A 44 -6.03 -10.53 -11.35
C PHE A 44 -6.20 -12.04 -11.50
N PHE A 45 -5.23 -12.68 -12.14
CA PHE A 45 -5.19 -14.14 -12.22
C PHE A 45 -4.50 -14.71 -10.98
N ILE A 46 -5.26 -15.44 -10.17
CA ILE A 46 -4.73 -16.06 -8.94
C ILE A 46 -3.75 -17.17 -9.33
N PRO A 47 -2.46 -17.10 -8.93
CA PRO A 47 -1.49 -18.10 -9.32
C PRO A 47 -1.70 -19.44 -8.56
N ASP A 48 -1.98 -20.53 -9.28
CA ASP A 48 -2.28 -21.85 -8.70
C ASP A 48 -1.18 -22.40 -7.78
N HIS A 49 0.09 -22.04 -8.02
CA HIS A 49 1.26 -22.57 -7.33
C HIS A 49 1.66 -21.81 -6.07
N LEU A 50 1.02 -20.69 -5.77
CA LEU A 50 1.40 -19.84 -4.62
C LEU A 50 0.57 -20.09 -3.36
N GLY A 51 -0.47 -20.94 -3.44
CA GLY A 51 -1.36 -21.22 -2.34
C GLY A 51 -2.29 -20.05 -2.03
N ARG A 52 -2.55 -19.78 -0.76
CA ARG A 52 -3.46 -18.71 -0.34
C ARG A 52 -2.91 -17.33 -0.69
N ILE A 53 -3.68 -16.57 -1.45
CA ILE A 53 -3.42 -15.17 -1.77
C ILE A 53 -4.37 -14.27 -0.97
N ASP A 54 -3.81 -13.37 -0.17
CA ASP A 54 -4.58 -12.38 0.58
C ASP A 54 -4.51 -11.01 -0.09
N TYR A 55 -5.62 -10.24 0.02
CA TYR A 55 -5.62 -8.82 -0.27
C TYR A 55 -5.07 -8.02 0.93
N GLU A 56 -4.31 -6.99 0.63
CA GLU A 56 -3.86 -5.96 1.56
C GLU A 56 -4.11 -4.60 0.89
N THR A 57 -5.19 -3.92 1.30
CA THR A 57 -5.58 -2.63 0.70
C THR A 57 -4.74 -1.52 1.29
N GLU A 58 -4.12 -0.72 0.44
CA GLU A 58 -3.19 0.32 0.84
C GLU A 58 -3.44 1.65 0.13
N LEU A 59 -3.20 2.75 0.85
CA LEU A 59 -2.96 4.01 0.16
C LEU A 59 -1.66 3.88 -0.66
N VAL A 60 -1.70 4.32 -1.91
CA VAL A 60 -0.55 4.28 -2.82
C VAL A 60 -0.22 5.69 -3.29
N VAL A 61 1.06 6.03 -3.27
CA VAL A 61 1.58 7.36 -3.53
C VAL A 61 2.48 7.34 -4.77
N ARG A 62 2.32 8.33 -5.67
CA ARG A 62 3.16 8.49 -6.85
C ARG A 62 4.22 9.55 -6.61
N ILE A 63 5.49 9.17 -6.79
CA ILE A 63 6.61 10.10 -6.72
C ILE A 63 6.68 10.93 -8.00
N CYS A 64 6.72 12.25 -7.85
CA CYS A 64 6.73 13.21 -8.97
C CYS A 64 8.08 13.92 -9.19
N ARG A 65 9.07 13.69 -8.32
CA ARG A 65 10.33 14.43 -8.35
C ARG A 65 11.53 13.53 -8.00
N LEU A 66 12.65 13.77 -8.69
CA LEU A 66 13.93 13.17 -8.34
C LEU A 66 14.39 13.67 -6.97
N GLY A 67 14.81 12.76 -6.07
CA GLY A 67 15.31 13.12 -4.75
C GLY A 67 16.13 12.05 -4.05
N LYS A 68 17.03 12.51 -3.20
CA LYS A 68 17.89 11.71 -2.33
C LYS A 68 18.11 12.47 -1.02
N ASN A 69 18.13 11.77 0.11
CA ASN A 69 18.28 12.37 1.45
C ASN A 69 17.28 13.52 1.70
N ILE A 70 15.99 13.27 1.43
CA ILE A 70 14.94 14.27 1.51
C ILE A 70 14.58 14.48 2.99
N PRO A 71 14.70 15.71 3.52
CA PRO A 71 14.20 16.02 4.87
C PRO A 71 12.68 15.88 4.95
N VAL A 72 12.15 15.35 6.05
CA VAL A 72 10.69 15.13 6.28
C VAL A 72 9.89 16.38 5.91
N ARG A 73 10.30 17.57 6.37
CA ARG A 73 9.63 18.86 6.11
C ARG A 73 9.46 19.20 4.62
N PHE A 74 10.19 18.56 3.73
CA PHE A 74 10.11 18.79 2.28
C PHE A 74 9.52 17.62 1.52
N ALA A 75 9.25 16.49 2.16
CA ALA A 75 8.78 15.26 1.53
C ALA A 75 7.46 15.46 0.78
N HIS A 76 6.55 16.30 1.30
CA HIS A 76 5.28 16.65 0.67
C HIS A 76 5.40 17.23 -0.75
N ARG A 77 6.60 17.67 -1.17
CA ARG A 77 6.88 18.18 -2.52
C ARG A 77 7.26 17.11 -3.52
N TYR A 78 7.39 15.86 -3.07
CA TYR A 78 7.91 14.75 -3.88
C TYR A 78 6.82 13.80 -4.36
N TYR A 79 5.56 14.03 -4.01
CA TYR A 79 4.43 13.29 -4.54
C TYR A 79 3.30 14.23 -4.97
N ASP A 80 2.57 13.82 -6.03
CA ASP A 80 1.56 14.63 -6.69
C ASP A 80 0.19 13.96 -6.78
N ALA A 81 0.12 12.65 -6.61
CA ALA A 81 -1.11 11.90 -6.73
C ALA A 81 -1.16 10.71 -5.77
N LEU A 82 -2.36 10.38 -5.36
CA LEU A 82 -2.70 9.28 -4.47
C LEU A 82 -3.71 8.38 -5.14
N THR A 83 -3.72 7.12 -4.76
CA THR A 83 -4.75 6.14 -5.15
C THR A 83 -4.82 5.03 -4.11
N LEU A 84 -5.66 4.04 -4.34
CA LEU A 84 -5.58 2.76 -3.65
C LEU A 84 -4.89 1.71 -4.51
N GLY A 85 -4.27 0.77 -3.84
CA GLY A 85 -3.75 -0.43 -4.45
C GLY A 85 -4.00 -1.64 -3.57
N ILE A 86 -3.79 -2.81 -4.13
CA ILE A 86 -3.79 -4.07 -3.39
C ILE A 86 -2.36 -4.63 -3.44
N ASP A 87 -1.76 -4.81 -2.26
CA ASP A 87 -0.53 -5.59 -2.09
C ASP A 87 -0.91 -7.06 -1.91
N PHE A 88 -1.11 -7.77 -3.04
CA PHE A 88 -1.40 -9.19 -3.00
C PHE A 88 -0.25 -9.95 -2.37
N THR A 89 -0.60 -10.81 -1.41
CA THR A 89 0.36 -11.52 -0.56
C THR A 89 0.12 -13.01 -0.62
N ALA A 90 1.13 -13.78 -1.08
CA ALA A 90 1.13 -15.24 -0.95
C ALA A 90 1.40 -15.60 0.51
N ARG A 91 0.33 -15.72 1.30
CA ARG A 91 0.37 -15.72 2.77
C ARG A 91 1.16 -16.88 3.35
N ASP A 92 1.01 -18.08 2.80
CA ASP A 92 1.73 -19.25 3.27
C ASP A 92 3.24 -19.14 3.01
N LEU A 93 3.63 -18.58 1.87
CA LEU A 93 5.03 -18.31 1.55
C LEU A 93 5.61 -17.20 2.42
N GLN A 94 4.82 -16.14 2.71
CA GLN A 94 5.27 -15.09 3.61
C GLN A 94 5.56 -15.62 5.01
N LYS A 95 4.67 -16.48 5.55
CA LYS A 95 4.87 -17.10 6.86
C LYS A 95 6.18 -17.92 6.87
N LYS A 96 6.39 -18.79 5.89
CA LYS A 96 7.62 -19.60 5.75
C LYS A 96 8.87 -18.72 5.63
N ALA A 97 8.82 -17.66 4.82
CA ALA A 97 9.94 -16.74 4.64
C ALA A 97 10.28 -16.02 5.96
N SER A 98 9.26 -15.54 6.69
CA SER A 98 9.44 -14.85 7.97
C SER A 98 10.03 -15.76 9.04
N GLU A 99 9.54 -17.00 9.17
CA GLU A 99 10.06 -18.02 10.10
C GLU A 99 11.52 -18.39 9.78
N ALA A 100 11.89 -18.40 8.50
CA ALA A 100 13.24 -18.72 8.04
C ALA A 100 14.18 -17.50 7.96
N GLY A 101 13.72 -16.29 8.26
CA GLY A 101 14.50 -15.05 8.09
C GLY A 101 14.86 -14.74 6.63
N GLN A 102 14.03 -15.16 5.68
CA GLN A 102 14.25 -15.00 4.24
C GLN A 102 13.55 -13.73 3.72
N PRO A 103 14.03 -13.16 2.59
CA PRO A 103 13.37 -12.02 1.95
C PRO A 103 11.95 -12.32 1.48
N TRP A 104 11.07 -11.31 1.47
CA TRP A 104 9.68 -11.42 1.03
C TRP A 104 9.48 -11.34 -0.49
N THR A 105 10.56 -11.34 -1.27
CA THR A 105 10.50 -11.11 -2.72
C THR A 105 9.51 -12.02 -3.43
N ILE A 106 9.51 -13.33 -3.14
CA ILE A 106 8.61 -14.29 -3.82
C ILE A 106 7.16 -14.10 -3.37
N CYS A 107 6.92 -13.92 -2.07
CA CYS A 107 5.57 -13.84 -1.53
C CYS A 107 4.90 -12.47 -1.74
N LYS A 108 5.66 -11.43 -2.06
CA LYS A 108 5.18 -10.05 -2.22
C LYS A 108 5.41 -9.47 -3.62
N GLY A 109 6.37 -10.00 -4.39
CA GLY A 109 6.82 -9.41 -5.65
C GLY A 109 6.50 -10.23 -6.90
N PHE A 110 5.61 -11.22 -6.83
CA PHE A 110 5.20 -12.02 -7.98
C PHE A 110 4.37 -11.19 -8.98
N ASP A 111 4.27 -11.64 -10.22
CA ASP A 111 3.58 -10.93 -11.30
C ASP A 111 2.12 -10.65 -10.95
N GLY A 112 1.69 -9.41 -11.16
CA GLY A 112 0.33 -8.97 -10.83
C GLY A 112 0.07 -8.70 -9.35
N SER A 113 1.05 -8.86 -8.47
CA SER A 113 0.88 -8.68 -7.01
C SER A 113 0.72 -7.23 -6.56
N ALA A 114 0.80 -6.25 -7.45
CA ALA A 114 0.63 -4.83 -7.17
C ALA A 114 -0.51 -4.25 -8.01
N ALA A 115 -1.75 -4.40 -7.57
CA ALA A 115 -2.88 -3.73 -8.23
C ALA A 115 -2.87 -2.23 -7.88
N ILE A 116 -3.07 -1.38 -8.89
CA ILE A 116 -3.03 0.08 -8.73
C ILE A 116 -4.29 0.66 -9.37
N GLY A 117 -4.98 1.50 -8.60
CA GLY A 117 -6.18 2.20 -9.03
C GLY A 117 -5.91 3.46 -9.86
N GLU A 118 -6.97 4.19 -10.17
CA GLU A 118 -6.89 5.48 -10.86
C GLU A 118 -6.22 6.53 -9.97
N TRP A 119 -5.26 7.26 -10.52
CA TRP A 119 -4.55 8.31 -9.80
C TRP A 119 -5.41 9.55 -9.62
N VAL A 120 -5.56 9.97 -8.37
CA VAL A 120 -6.23 11.22 -8.02
C VAL A 120 -5.18 12.26 -7.63
N PRO A 121 -5.12 13.43 -8.29
CA PRO A 121 -4.24 14.52 -7.88
C PRO A 121 -4.44 14.87 -6.40
N LYS A 122 -3.37 15.02 -5.65
CA LYS A 122 -3.46 15.26 -4.19
C LYS A 122 -4.25 16.55 -3.86
N GLU A 123 -4.19 17.55 -4.72
CA GLU A 123 -4.94 18.80 -4.55
C GLU A 123 -6.46 18.61 -4.60
N LYS A 124 -6.94 17.49 -5.19
CA LYS A 124 -8.36 17.13 -5.21
C LYS A 124 -8.81 16.32 -3.99
N LEU A 125 -7.87 15.80 -3.23
CA LEU A 125 -8.12 15.01 -2.02
C LEU A 125 -7.85 15.81 -0.75
N LEU A 126 -6.81 16.65 -0.76
CA LEU A 126 -6.36 17.44 0.37
C LEU A 126 -7.00 18.84 0.33
N THR A 127 -8.33 18.90 0.43
CA THR A 127 -9.10 20.15 0.25
C THR A 127 -9.60 20.76 1.55
N ASP A 128 -9.57 20.02 2.64
CA ASP A 128 -10.06 20.48 3.94
C ASP A 128 -8.89 20.81 4.88
N PRO A 129 -8.62 22.10 5.14
CA PRO A 129 -7.56 22.51 6.06
C PRO A 129 -7.77 22.03 7.51
N GLU A 130 -9.02 21.81 7.93
CA GLU A 130 -9.34 21.34 9.29
C GLU A 130 -9.09 19.83 9.47
N ALA A 131 -9.08 19.08 8.37
CA ALA A 131 -8.76 17.65 8.38
C ALA A 131 -7.25 17.33 8.32
N VAL A 132 -6.39 18.36 8.29
CA VAL A 132 -4.93 18.19 8.28
C VAL A 132 -4.49 17.56 9.60
N CYS A 133 -3.83 16.40 9.53
CA CYS A 133 -3.20 15.81 10.68
C CYS A 133 -2.03 16.70 11.14
N GLU A 134 -2.08 17.19 12.37
CA GLU A 134 -1.04 18.09 12.94
C GLU A 134 0.37 17.50 12.88
N VAL A 135 0.48 16.16 12.85
CA VAL A 135 1.77 15.44 12.88
C VAL A 135 2.41 15.33 11.50
N SER A 136 1.62 15.26 10.41
CA SER A 136 2.14 14.92 9.07
C SER A 136 1.89 15.98 8.00
N GLY A 137 1.06 16.99 8.27
CA GLY A 137 0.61 17.91 7.21
C GLY A 137 -0.22 17.24 6.11
N MET A 138 -0.50 15.93 6.23
CA MET A 138 -1.38 15.20 5.34
C MET A 138 -2.79 15.17 5.92
N GLN A 139 -3.77 15.45 5.09
CA GLN A 139 -5.18 15.34 5.45
C GLN A 139 -5.50 13.90 5.84
N ARG A 140 -6.39 13.72 6.83
CA ARG A 140 -6.97 12.41 7.14
C ARG A 140 -7.81 11.96 5.94
N LEU A 141 -7.45 10.79 5.39
CA LEU A 141 -8.17 10.16 4.29
C LEU A 141 -8.69 8.79 4.74
N HIS A 142 -9.96 8.54 4.48
CA HIS A 142 -10.60 7.25 4.69
C HIS A 142 -10.60 6.44 3.40
N PHE A 143 -10.47 5.14 3.52
CA PHE A 143 -10.54 4.24 2.39
C PHE A 143 -11.11 2.89 2.80
N HIS A 144 -11.70 2.19 1.84
CA HIS A 144 -12.20 0.83 2.06
C HIS A 144 -12.11 0.00 0.79
N LEU A 145 -12.16 -1.31 1.00
CA LEU A 145 -12.28 -2.32 -0.04
C LEU A 145 -13.60 -3.04 0.10
N ASP A 146 -14.34 -3.11 -0.99
CA ASP A 146 -15.50 -3.98 -1.13
C ASP A 146 -15.13 -5.20 -1.96
N ILE A 147 -15.58 -6.37 -1.55
CA ILE A 147 -15.57 -7.60 -2.35
C ILE A 147 -17.00 -8.08 -2.51
N ASN A 148 -17.44 -8.22 -3.76
CA ASN A 148 -18.80 -8.63 -4.11
C ASN A 148 -19.87 -7.74 -3.46
N GLY A 149 -19.61 -6.43 -3.38
CA GLY A 149 -20.51 -5.44 -2.79
C GLY A 149 -20.57 -5.43 -1.26
N LYS A 150 -19.65 -6.12 -0.58
CA LYS A 150 -19.53 -6.10 0.87
C LYS A 150 -18.19 -5.52 1.29
N THR A 151 -18.21 -4.54 2.18
CA THR A 151 -16.96 -3.97 2.76
C THR A 151 -16.26 -5.03 3.61
N VAL A 152 -15.00 -5.29 3.25
CA VAL A 152 -14.16 -6.31 3.90
C VAL A 152 -12.95 -5.72 4.62
N GLN A 153 -12.51 -4.51 4.23
CA GLN A 153 -11.39 -3.83 4.87
C GLN A 153 -11.62 -2.31 4.86
N GLU A 154 -11.33 -1.66 5.98
CA GLU A 154 -11.43 -0.20 6.13
C GLU A 154 -10.16 0.36 6.75
N GLY A 155 -9.77 1.56 6.36
CA GLY A 155 -8.58 2.20 6.89
C GLY A 155 -8.67 3.73 6.89
N CYS A 156 -7.81 4.31 7.71
CA CYS A 156 -7.61 5.75 7.77
C CYS A 156 -6.11 6.07 7.78
N THR A 157 -5.70 7.08 7.04
CA THR A 157 -4.29 7.50 7.00
C THR A 157 -3.76 8.02 8.33
N SER A 158 -4.65 8.47 9.24
CA SER A 158 -4.27 8.86 10.60
C SER A 158 -3.78 7.71 11.48
N ASP A 159 -4.07 6.46 11.08
CA ASP A 159 -3.71 5.27 11.85
C ASP A 159 -2.35 4.69 11.43
N MET A 160 -1.71 5.32 10.42
CA MET A 160 -0.35 4.97 10.02
C MET A 160 0.64 5.23 11.14
N LEU A 161 1.51 4.28 11.42
CA LEU A 161 2.62 4.42 12.37
C LEU A 161 3.72 5.35 11.85
N TYR A 162 3.96 5.31 10.54
CA TYR A 162 4.82 6.22 9.79
C TYR A 162 3.99 6.87 8.69
N ASN A 163 3.88 8.17 8.69
CA ASN A 163 3.17 8.90 7.65
C ASN A 163 3.95 8.94 6.33
N VAL A 164 3.30 9.36 5.25
CA VAL A 164 3.89 9.39 3.91
C VAL A 164 5.20 10.20 3.86
N ASP A 165 5.26 11.34 4.54
CA ASP A 165 6.44 12.20 4.53
C ASP A 165 7.62 11.56 5.27
N GLU A 166 7.37 10.88 6.40
CA GLU A 166 8.38 10.10 7.12
C GLU A 166 8.91 8.94 6.29
N ILE A 167 8.01 8.23 5.60
CA ILE A 167 8.37 7.10 4.72
C ILE A 167 9.24 7.58 3.55
N ILE A 168 8.85 8.65 2.86
CA ILE A 168 9.62 9.24 1.75
C ILE A 168 11.00 9.67 2.23
N ALA A 169 11.07 10.36 3.36
CA ALA A 169 12.34 10.79 3.93
C ALA A 169 13.24 9.59 4.25
N TYR A 170 12.69 8.55 4.88
CA TYR A 170 13.43 7.35 5.24
C TYR A 170 13.93 6.58 4.02
N ILE A 171 13.06 6.27 3.06
CA ILE A 171 13.44 5.57 1.81
C ILE A 171 14.52 6.33 1.06
N SER A 172 14.42 7.67 1.02
CA SER A 172 15.35 8.50 0.29
C SER A 172 16.79 8.51 0.85
N GLN A 173 16.99 8.01 2.08
CA GLN A 173 18.33 7.82 2.65
C GLN A 173 19.09 6.67 1.96
N PHE A 174 18.37 5.66 1.51
CA PHE A 174 18.95 4.47 0.89
C PHE A 174 18.85 4.51 -0.63
N PHE A 175 17.73 5.01 -1.16
CA PHE A 175 17.42 4.97 -2.59
C PHE A 175 17.20 6.37 -3.15
N THR A 176 17.72 6.64 -4.35
CA THR A 176 17.32 7.82 -5.11
C THR A 176 15.90 7.60 -5.63
N LEU A 177 14.94 8.41 -5.18
CA LEU A 177 13.59 8.43 -5.72
C LEU A 177 13.59 9.08 -7.10
N LYS A 178 12.78 8.56 -8.01
CA LYS A 178 12.61 9.08 -9.38
C LYS A 178 11.14 9.34 -9.66
N THR A 179 10.86 10.26 -10.55
CA THR A 179 9.51 10.48 -11.08
C THR A 179 8.95 9.16 -11.62
N GLY A 180 7.72 8.84 -11.21
CA GLY A 180 7.04 7.59 -11.55
C GLY A 180 7.34 6.42 -10.61
N ASP A 181 8.24 6.55 -9.62
CA ASP A 181 8.33 5.56 -8.56
C ASP A 181 7.04 5.54 -7.72
N ILE A 182 6.69 4.37 -7.19
CA ILE A 182 5.42 4.11 -6.50
C ILE A 182 5.73 3.67 -5.07
N LEU A 183 4.89 4.09 -4.14
CA LEU A 183 5.02 3.78 -2.73
C LEU A 183 3.68 3.25 -2.18
N TYR A 184 3.63 1.99 -1.79
CA TYR A 184 2.60 1.37 -0.98
C TYR A 184 2.89 1.67 0.49
N THR A 185 1.89 2.15 1.23
CA THR A 185 2.11 2.74 2.56
C THR A 185 1.78 1.82 3.74
N GLY A 186 1.45 0.56 3.46
CA GLY A 186 0.99 -0.40 4.45
C GLY A 186 -0.52 -0.51 4.52
N THR A 187 -0.99 -1.63 5.03
CA THR A 187 -2.41 -2.02 5.09
C THR A 187 -2.94 -1.99 6.52
N PRO A 188 -4.21 -1.59 6.75
CA PRO A 188 -4.89 -1.74 8.04
C PRO A 188 -5.27 -3.20 8.33
N ALA A 189 -5.83 -3.47 9.50
CA ALA A 189 -6.41 -4.77 9.84
C ALA A 189 -7.58 -5.13 8.90
N GLY A 190 -7.93 -6.41 8.84
CA GLY A 190 -9.01 -6.93 7.99
C GLY A 190 -8.52 -7.52 6.68
N VAL A 191 -7.24 -7.92 6.60
CA VAL A 191 -6.71 -8.66 5.45
C VAL A 191 -7.37 -10.04 5.33
N GLY A 192 -7.51 -10.54 4.10
CA GLY A 192 -8.18 -11.80 3.88
C GLY A 192 -7.93 -12.38 2.48
N PRO A 193 -8.38 -13.62 2.24
CA PRO A 193 -8.17 -14.29 0.97
C PRO A 193 -9.03 -13.71 -0.15
N VAL A 194 -8.50 -13.77 -1.38
CA VAL A 194 -9.28 -13.60 -2.61
C VAL A 194 -9.57 -14.95 -3.24
N HIS A 195 -10.69 -15.02 -3.95
CA HIS A 195 -11.14 -16.22 -4.66
C HIS A 195 -11.42 -15.91 -6.13
N ILE A 196 -11.46 -16.96 -6.95
CA ILE A 196 -11.91 -16.84 -8.35
C ILE A 196 -13.32 -16.29 -8.37
N ASP A 197 -13.57 -15.38 -9.31
CA ASP A 197 -14.80 -14.64 -9.52
C ASP A 197 -15.12 -13.55 -8.47
N ASP A 198 -14.23 -13.29 -7.50
CA ASP A 198 -14.36 -12.11 -6.66
C ASP A 198 -14.25 -10.83 -7.49
N HIS A 199 -15.15 -9.89 -7.23
CA HIS A 199 -15.17 -8.54 -7.78
C HIS A 199 -14.71 -7.56 -6.69
N LEU A 200 -13.60 -6.90 -6.91
CA LEU A 200 -12.98 -5.96 -5.96
C LEU A 200 -13.24 -4.51 -6.38
N GLU A 201 -13.69 -3.70 -5.43
CA GLU A 201 -13.88 -2.26 -5.59
C GLU A 201 -13.19 -1.50 -4.45
N GLY A 202 -12.23 -0.63 -4.78
CA GLY A 202 -11.51 0.19 -3.80
C GLY A 202 -11.97 1.64 -3.83
N TRP A 203 -12.30 2.18 -2.66
CA TRP A 203 -12.85 3.52 -2.48
C TRP A 203 -11.90 4.38 -1.65
N LEU A 204 -11.51 5.54 -2.19
CA LEU A 204 -10.74 6.57 -1.50
C LEU A 204 -11.65 7.78 -1.29
N GLU A 205 -12.01 8.06 -0.03
CA GLU A 205 -13.09 8.96 0.33
C GLU A 205 -14.38 8.53 -0.40
N GLN A 206 -15.01 9.43 -1.14
CA GLN A 206 -16.23 9.18 -1.91
C GLN A 206 -15.96 8.72 -3.36
N ARG A 207 -14.71 8.35 -3.69
CA ARG A 207 -14.31 8.02 -5.07
C ARG A 207 -13.96 6.56 -5.19
N LYS A 208 -14.63 5.84 -6.10
CA LYS A 208 -14.16 4.53 -6.55
C LYS A 208 -12.92 4.75 -7.43
N VAL A 209 -11.77 4.29 -6.96
CA VAL A 209 -10.49 4.46 -7.66
C VAL A 209 -9.92 3.15 -8.17
N LEU A 210 -10.43 2.01 -7.70
CA LEU A 210 -9.93 0.69 -8.05
C LEU A 210 -11.11 -0.24 -8.34
N GLU A 211 -11.04 -1.00 -9.45
CA GLU A 211 -12.06 -2.00 -9.80
C GLU A 211 -11.47 -3.06 -10.71
N PHE A 212 -11.61 -4.33 -10.35
CA PHE A 212 -11.22 -5.47 -11.18
C PHE A 212 -11.80 -6.78 -10.64
N ASN A 213 -11.70 -7.86 -11.43
CA ASN A 213 -12.11 -9.20 -11.02
C ASN A 213 -10.89 -10.09 -10.79
N CYS A 214 -11.02 -11.06 -9.87
CA CYS A 214 -10.12 -12.21 -9.74
C CYS A 214 -10.54 -13.34 -10.69
N LYS A 215 -9.58 -14.03 -11.28
CA LYS A 215 -9.77 -15.14 -12.23
C LYS A 215 -8.88 -16.32 -11.87
#